data_266a2168581b87ddde3bb9c223d2e83d
#
_entry.id   266a2168581b87ddde3bb9c223d2e83d
#
_cell.length_a   1.000
_cell.length_b   1.000
_cell.length_c   1.000
_cell.angle_alpha   90.00
_cell.angle_beta   90.00
_cell.angle_gamma   90.00
#
_symmetry.space_group_name_H-M   'P 1'
#
loop_
_entity.id
_entity.type
_entity.pdbx_description
1 polymer ?
#
loop_
_entity_poly.entity_id
_entity_poly.type
_entity_poly.pdbx_seq_one_letter_code
_entity_poly.pdbx_strand_id
1 'polypeptide(L)'
;PAIKKLMDEVMSGPSAAEEREGPLAAEHHLLAAARKLTLFAAGVASQRYMQALADQQEIMGALADCIMEVFAMESCLLRAEKLIAARGEGAAAQAIAMTRYYAAKAIATVEHSTRKIIAGAAEGDMFRTQLSILRRLAKYEPADTISIGRQIARSVMAAGRYTL
;
A
#
# COMPACT_ATOMS: atom_id res chain seq x y z
N PRO A 1 -25.70 -0.47 2.98
CA PRO A 1 -25.23 -0.60 4.38
C PRO A 1 -23.75 -1.00 4.46
N ALA A 2 -23.29 -2.00 3.68
CA ALA A 2 -21.92 -2.51 3.74
C ALA A 2 -20.86 -1.46 3.38
N ILE A 3 -21.05 -0.70 2.30
CA ILE A 3 -20.13 0.36 1.85
C ILE A 3 -19.99 1.47 2.91
N LYS A 4 -21.12 1.87 3.54
CA LYS A 4 -21.06 2.89 4.60
C LYS A 4 -20.27 2.40 5.82
N LYS A 5 -20.50 1.15 6.25
CA LYS A 5 -19.73 0.53 7.33
C LYS A 5 -18.23 0.45 6.99
N LEU A 6 -17.92 0.08 5.75
CA LEU A 6 -16.55 0.04 5.24
C LEU A 6 -15.91 1.44 5.23
N MET A 7 -16.64 2.48 4.81
CA MET A 7 -16.15 3.86 4.85
C MET A 7 -15.96 4.36 6.28
N ASP A 8 -16.85 4.03 7.20
CA ASP A 8 -16.71 4.38 8.61
C ASP A 8 -15.50 3.68 9.23
N GLU A 9 -15.23 2.43 8.86
CA GLU A 9 -14.07 1.66 9.28
C GLU A 9 -12.75 2.19 8.67
N VAL A 10 -12.78 2.59 7.40
CA VAL A 10 -11.66 3.27 6.71
C VAL A 10 -11.36 4.65 7.33
N MET A 11 -12.38 5.34 7.81
CA MET A 11 -12.27 6.68 8.43
C MET A 11 -11.97 6.62 9.93
N SER A 12 -12.20 5.49 10.60
CA SER A 12 -11.71 5.27 11.96
C SER A 12 -10.19 5.31 11.95
N GLY A 13 -9.59 5.94 12.95
CA GLY A 13 -8.12 6.04 13.10
C GLY A 13 -7.45 4.66 13.11
N PRO A 14 -6.12 4.61 13.24
CA PRO A 14 -5.41 3.34 13.36
C PRO A 14 -6.04 2.51 14.49
N SER A 15 -6.35 1.26 14.19
CA SER A 15 -6.78 0.30 15.21
C SER A 15 -5.59 -0.02 16.10
N ALA A 16 -5.82 -0.25 17.39
CA ALA A 16 -4.77 -0.71 18.31
C ALA A 16 -4.07 -2.00 17.84
N ALA A 17 -4.73 -2.77 16.95
CA ALA A 17 -4.13 -3.92 16.26
C ALA A 17 -3.09 -3.53 15.19
N GLU A 18 -3.00 -2.26 14.80
CA GLU A 18 -2.02 -1.73 13.84
C GLU A 18 -0.75 -1.19 14.51
N GLU A 19 -0.73 -1.02 15.84
CA GLU A 19 0.46 -0.67 16.61
C GLU A 19 1.34 -1.92 16.79
N ARG A 20 2.17 -2.18 15.78
CA ARG A 20 3.19 -3.22 15.84
C ARG A 20 4.54 -2.59 16.15
N GLU A 21 5.28 -3.23 17.05
CA GLU A 21 6.67 -2.90 17.32
C GLU A 21 7.60 -3.79 16.49
N GLY A 22 8.81 -3.30 16.19
CA GLY A 22 9.83 -4.08 15.51
C GLY A 22 10.34 -3.45 14.22
N PRO A 23 11.28 -4.13 13.55
CA PRO A 23 12.04 -3.56 12.42
C PRO A 23 11.19 -3.25 11.17
N LEU A 24 9.98 -3.80 11.07
CA LEU A 24 9.05 -3.61 9.95
C LEU A 24 7.75 -2.90 10.38
N ALA A 25 7.72 -2.22 11.54
CA ALA A 25 6.54 -1.53 12.04
C ALA A 25 6.02 -0.47 11.06
N ALA A 26 6.90 0.34 10.49
CA ALA A 26 6.55 1.36 9.51
C ALA A 26 5.91 0.75 8.24
N GLU A 27 6.43 -0.38 7.77
CA GLU A 27 5.94 -1.08 6.59
C GLU A 27 4.56 -1.71 6.83
N HIS A 28 4.26 -2.15 8.06
CA HIS A 28 2.90 -2.56 8.44
C HIS A 28 1.91 -1.39 8.41
N HIS A 29 2.32 -0.19 8.87
CA HIS A 29 1.51 1.01 8.74
C HIS A 29 1.25 1.38 7.28
N LEU A 30 2.27 1.28 6.41
CA LEU A 30 2.09 1.49 4.97
C LEU A 30 1.11 0.48 4.36
N LEU A 31 1.20 -0.81 4.74
CA LEU A 31 0.27 -1.83 4.28
C LEU A 31 -1.17 -1.54 4.73
N ALA A 32 -1.37 -1.12 5.98
CA ALA A 32 -2.68 -0.74 6.49
C ALA A 32 -3.25 0.46 5.72
N ALA A 33 -2.43 1.49 5.45
CA ALA A 33 -2.82 2.64 4.63
C ALA A 33 -3.17 2.22 3.19
N ALA A 34 -2.37 1.36 2.56
CA ALA A 34 -2.62 0.84 1.22
C ALA A 34 -3.95 0.07 1.14
N ARG A 35 -4.25 -0.75 2.13
CA ARG A 35 -5.54 -1.46 2.23
C ARG A 35 -6.72 -0.49 2.33
N LYS A 36 -6.62 0.53 3.20
CA LYS A 36 -7.66 1.57 3.36
C LYS A 36 -7.87 2.35 2.07
N LEU A 37 -6.79 2.75 1.39
CA LEU A 37 -6.85 3.42 0.09
C LEU A 37 -7.52 2.55 -0.98
N THR A 38 -7.16 1.28 -1.07
CA THR A 38 -7.75 0.33 -2.02
C THR A 38 -9.25 0.14 -1.78
N LEU A 39 -9.65 -0.06 -0.51
CA LEU A 39 -11.07 -0.18 -0.15
C LEU A 39 -11.85 1.10 -0.44
N PHE A 40 -11.25 2.26 -0.15
CA PHE A 40 -11.84 3.56 -0.46
C PHE A 40 -12.02 3.74 -1.97
N ALA A 41 -11.00 3.44 -2.77
CA ALA A 41 -11.06 3.51 -4.23
C ALA A 41 -12.15 2.59 -4.80
N ALA A 42 -12.24 1.34 -4.31
CA ALA A 42 -13.29 0.40 -4.68
C ALA A 42 -14.69 0.92 -4.33
N GLY A 43 -14.84 1.55 -3.15
CA GLY A 43 -16.09 2.18 -2.71
C GLY A 43 -16.51 3.33 -3.63
N VAL A 44 -15.58 4.21 -3.99
CA VAL A 44 -15.80 5.34 -4.91
C VAL A 44 -16.26 4.84 -6.28
N ALA A 45 -15.53 3.86 -6.85
CA ALA A 45 -15.86 3.28 -8.15
C ALA A 45 -17.23 2.57 -8.14
N SER A 46 -17.48 1.74 -7.12
CA SER A 46 -18.76 1.02 -6.98
C SER A 46 -19.94 1.97 -6.81
N GLN A 47 -19.78 3.05 -6.04
CA GLN A 47 -20.84 4.03 -5.83
C GLN A 47 -21.18 4.79 -7.12
N ARG A 48 -20.16 5.12 -7.93
CA ARG A 48 -20.34 5.88 -9.18
C ARG A 48 -20.94 5.03 -10.29
N TYR A 49 -20.41 3.83 -10.49
CA TYR A 49 -20.70 3.02 -11.67
C TYR A 49 -21.71 1.89 -11.42
N MET A 50 -21.89 1.47 -10.17
CA MET A 50 -22.84 0.41 -9.78
C MET A 50 -22.67 -0.84 -10.67
N GLN A 51 -23.72 -1.23 -11.40
CA GLN A 51 -23.69 -2.41 -12.28
C GLN A 51 -22.84 -2.21 -13.54
N ALA A 52 -22.63 -0.95 -13.97
CA ALA A 52 -21.79 -0.60 -15.12
C ALA A 52 -20.29 -0.58 -14.78
N LEU A 53 -19.88 -0.93 -13.56
CA LEU A 53 -18.47 -0.93 -13.16
C LEU A 53 -17.64 -1.90 -14.01
N ALA A 54 -18.20 -3.04 -14.39
CA ALA A 54 -17.53 -4.04 -15.23
C ALA A 54 -17.13 -3.51 -16.63
N ASP A 55 -17.85 -2.50 -17.11
CA ASP A 55 -17.60 -1.87 -18.42
C ASP A 55 -16.52 -0.78 -18.34
N GLN A 56 -16.11 -0.40 -17.12
CA GLN A 56 -15.10 0.66 -16.87
C GLN A 56 -13.70 0.05 -16.75
N GLN A 57 -13.14 -0.43 -17.86
CA GLN A 57 -11.91 -1.22 -17.85
C GLN A 57 -10.71 -0.50 -17.27
N GLU A 58 -10.54 0.82 -17.51
CA GLU A 58 -9.44 1.62 -16.96
C GLU A 58 -9.56 1.80 -15.44
N ILE A 59 -10.78 1.88 -14.90
CA ILE A 59 -11.06 1.90 -13.46
C ILE A 59 -10.78 0.54 -12.84
N MET A 60 -11.25 -0.53 -13.50
CA MET A 60 -11.01 -1.91 -13.07
C MET A 60 -9.50 -2.24 -13.08
N GLY A 61 -8.77 -1.80 -14.12
CA GLY A 61 -7.32 -1.93 -14.19
C GLY A 61 -6.60 -1.23 -13.03
N ALA A 62 -6.99 0.02 -12.74
CA ALA A 62 -6.42 0.76 -11.61
C ALA A 62 -6.75 0.13 -10.24
N LEU A 63 -7.94 -0.47 -10.08
CA LEU A 63 -8.29 -1.24 -8.89
C LEU A 63 -7.46 -2.53 -8.77
N ALA A 64 -7.26 -3.23 -9.89
CA ALA A 64 -6.42 -4.42 -9.94
C ALA A 64 -4.97 -4.10 -9.53
N ASP A 65 -4.40 -2.99 -10.02
CA ASP A 65 -3.08 -2.51 -9.61
C ASP A 65 -3.02 -2.29 -8.09
N CYS A 66 -4.02 -1.62 -7.49
CA CYS A 66 -4.08 -1.44 -6.04
C CYS A 66 -4.10 -2.77 -5.29
N ILE A 67 -4.91 -3.75 -5.74
CA ILE A 67 -5.04 -5.06 -5.09
C ILE A 67 -3.73 -5.84 -5.20
N MET A 68 -3.08 -5.83 -6.37
CA MET A 68 -1.81 -6.51 -6.60
C MET A 68 -0.70 -5.94 -5.72
N GLU A 69 -0.61 -4.61 -5.59
CA GLU A 69 0.39 -3.96 -4.74
C GLU A 69 0.18 -4.29 -3.26
N VAL A 70 -1.07 -4.27 -2.78
CA VAL A 70 -1.39 -4.66 -1.39
C VAL A 70 -1.01 -6.12 -1.12
N PHE A 71 -1.34 -7.03 -2.04
CA PHE A 71 -0.99 -8.44 -1.92
C PHE A 71 0.53 -8.66 -1.90
N ALA A 72 1.25 -7.97 -2.78
CA ALA A 72 2.70 -8.10 -2.87
C ALA A 72 3.41 -7.48 -1.64
N MET A 73 2.92 -6.32 -1.13
CA MET A 73 3.41 -5.74 0.13
C MET A 73 3.26 -6.72 1.29
N GLU A 74 2.09 -7.30 1.46
CA GLU A 74 1.82 -8.28 2.52
C GLU A 74 2.71 -9.51 2.39
N SER A 75 2.86 -10.03 1.18
CA SER A 75 3.71 -11.18 0.89
C SER A 75 5.19 -10.91 1.24
N CYS A 76 5.69 -9.72 0.91
CA CYS A 76 7.05 -9.28 1.26
C CYS A 76 7.23 -9.18 2.78
N LEU A 77 6.27 -8.57 3.48
CA LEU A 77 6.29 -8.43 4.93
C LEU A 77 6.33 -9.78 5.63
N LEU A 78 5.38 -10.67 5.31
CA LEU A 78 5.30 -12.00 5.91
C LEU A 78 6.57 -12.82 5.65
N ARG A 79 7.17 -12.70 4.46
CA ARG A 79 8.43 -13.37 4.16
C ARG A 79 9.60 -12.81 4.98
N ALA A 80 9.71 -11.49 5.10
CA ALA A 80 10.77 -10.86 5.88
C ALA A 80 10.63 -11.20 7.37
N GLU A 81 9.42 -11.15 7.94
CA GLU A 81 9.14 -11.56 9.32
C GLU A 81 9.54 -13.02 9.58
N LYS A 82 9.20 -13.91 8.64
CA LYS A 82 9.60 -15.32 8.74
C LYS A 82 11.12 -15.52 8.72
N LEU A 83 11.84 -14.72 7.94
CA LEU A 83 13.31 -14.75 7.92
C LEU A 83 13.90 -14.17 9.20
N ILE A 84 13.34 -13.09 9.74
CA ILE A 84 13.75 -12.51 11.03
C ILE A 84 13.57 -13.54 12.15
N ALA A 85 12.42 -14.19 12.20
CA ALA A 85 12.13 -15.20 13.22
C ALA A 85 13.06 -16.43 13.11
N ALA A 86 13.43 -16.83 11.90
CA ALA A 86 14.28 -18.00 11.68
C ALA A 86 15.79 -17.75 11.84
N ARG A 87 16.28 -16.55 11.52
CA ARG A 87 17.72 -16.24 11.38
C ARG A 87 18.18 -15.00 12.16
N GLY A 88 17.26 -14.27 12.78
CA GLY A 88 17.51 -12.98 13.42
C GLY A 88 17.58 -11.81 12.43
N GLU A 89 17.47 -10.58 12.95
CA GLU A 89 17.46 -9.35 12.17
C GLU A 89 18.71 -9.15 11.31
N GLY A 90 19.90 -9.40 11.87
CA GLY A 90 21.16 -9.22 11.16
C GLY A 90 21.25 -10.06 9.89
N ALA A 91 20.85 -11.34 9.96
CA ALA A 91 20.84 -12.22 8.79
C ALA A 91 19.68 -11.91 7.83
N ALA A 92 18.60 -11.28 8.30
CA ALA A 92 17.46 -10.85 7.50
C ALA A 92 17.59 -9.42 6.95
N ALA A 93 18.70 -8.71 7.21
CA ALA A 93 18.87 -7.29 6.86
C ALA A 93 18.61 -6.97 5.38
N GLN A 94 18.98 -7.87 4.46
CA GLN A 94 18.71 -7.71 3.03
C GLN A 94 17.21 -7.82 2.72
N ALA A 95 16.53 -8.79 3.33
CA ALA A 95 15.08 -8.97 3.16
C ALA A 95 14.31 -7.78 3.73
N ILE A 96 14.73 -7.24 4.87
CA ILE A 96 14.17 -6.03 5.47
C ILE A 96 14.33 -4.84 4.51
N ALA A 97 15.54 -4.62 3.97
CA ALA A 97 15.81 -3.52 3.05
C ALA A 97 14.95 -3.63 1.77
N MET A 98 14.83 -4.84 1.19
CA MET A 98 14.00 -5.09 0.01
C MET A 98 12.52 -4.84 0.30
N THR A 99 12.02 -5.28 1.46
CA THR A 99 10.64 -5.05 1.88
C THR A 99 10.33 -3.57 2.06
N ARG A 100 11.22 -2.82 2.72
CA ARG A 100 11.12 -1.35 2.87
C ARG A 100 11.07 -0.64 1.52
N TYR A 101 12.00 -0.99 0.64
CA TYR A 101 12.06 -0.42 -0.70
C TYR A 101 10.77 -0.67 -1.48
N TYR A 102 10.30 -1.93 -1.46
CA TYR A 102 9.08 -2.30 -2.17
C TYR A 102 7.84 -1.62 -1.58
N ALA A 103 7.67 -1.63 -0.25
CA ALA A 103 6.54 -1.01 0.41
C ALA A 103 6.41 0.49 0.10
N ALA A 104 7.54 1.21 0.07
CA ALA A 104 7.57 2.63 -0.28
C ALA A 104 7.13 2.89 -1.74
N LYS A 105 7.46 2.00 -2.67
CA LYS A 105 7.02 2.10 -4.07
C LYS A 105 5.56 1.71 -4.23
N ALA A 106 5.15 0.63 -3.58
CA ALA A 106 3.80 0.10 -3.67
C ALA A 106 2.75 1.09 -3.15
N ILE A 107 2.99 1.74 -2.00
CA ILE A 107 2.05 2.74 -1.47
C ILE A 107 1.90 3.93 -2.42
N ALA A 108 2.97 4.37 -3.08
CA ALA A 108 2.92 5.45 -4.07
C ALA A 108 2.08 5.04 -5.30
N THR A 109 2.21 3.79 -5.75
CA THR A 109 1.37 3.24 -6.85
C THR A 109 -0.10 3.19 -6.44
N VAL A 110 -0.41 2.70 -5.24
CA VAL A 110 -1.79 2.65 -4.70
C VAL A 110 -2.38 4.05 -4.57
N GLU A 111 -1.63 5.03 -4.05
CA GLU A 111 -2.08 6.42 -3.97
C GLU A 111 -2.36 6.99 -5.36
N HIS A 112 -1.46 6.78 -6.33
CA HIS A 112 -1.63 7.25 -7.70
C HIS A 112 -2.87 6.64 -8.36
N SER A 113 -3.04 5.32 -8.27
CA SER A 113 -4.20 4.60 -8.83
C SER A 113 -5.50 5.03 -8.16
N THR A 114 -5.53 5.22 -6.84
CA THR A 114 -6.69 5.76 -6.12
C THR A 114 -7.04 7.16 -6.62
N ARG A 115 -6.06 8.04 -6.82
CA ARG A 115 -6.25 9.40 -7.37
C ARG A 115 -6.84 9.36 -8.77
N LYS A 116 -6.34 8.45 -9.63
CA LYS A 116 -6.86 8.22 -10.99
C LYS A 116 -8.33 7.80 -10.96
N ILE A 117 -8.69 6.87 -10.07
CA ILE A 117 -10.07 6.40 -9.90
C ILE A 117 -10.99 7.54 -9.45
N ILE A 118 -10.57 8.34 -8.47
CA ILE A 118 -11.34 9.51 -8.01
C ILE A 118 -11.55 10.49 -9.16
N ALA A 119 -10.52 10.77 -9.95
CA ALA A 119 -10.60 11.71 -11.07
C ALA A 119 -11.57 11.24 -12.16
N GLY A 120 -11.68 9.93 -12.40
CA GLY A 120 -12.62 9.35 -13.36
C GLY A 120 -14.04 9.18 -12.82
N ALA A 121 -14.21 9.08 -11.49
CA ALA A 121 -15.47 8.71 -10.87
C ALA A 121 -16.22 9.85 -10.19
N ALA A 122 -15.60 11.00 -9.94
CA ALA A 122 -16.19 12.10 -9.16
C ALA A 122 -16.04 13.47 -9.82
N GLU A 123 -16.99 14.35 -9.55
CA GLU A 123 -17.01 15.72 -10.05
C GLU A 123 -17.39 16.71 -8.92
N GLY A 124 -17.11 17.99 -9.11
CA GLY A 124 -17.54 19.09 -8.25
C GLY A 124 -17.09 18.92 -6.79
N ASP A 125 -18.01 19.10 -5.85
CA ASP A 125 -17.72 19.03 -4.42
C ASP A 125 -17.41 17.60 -3.94
N MET A 126 -17.99 16.58 -4.58
CA MET A 126 -17.68 15.19 -4.30
C MET A 126 -16.21 14.87 -4.62
N PHE A 127 -15.71 15.35 -5.76
CA PHE A 127 -14.31 15.21 -6.14
C PHE A 127 -13.37 15.84 -5.09
N ARG A 128 -13.67 17.06 -4.63
CA ARG A 128 -12.87 17.75 -3.59
C ARG A 128 -12.88 16.98 -2.28
N THR A 129 -14.05 16.50 -1.87
CA THR A 129 -14.23 15.69 -0.65
C THR A 129 -13.42 14.41 -0.71
N GLN A 130 -13.52 13.66 -1.81
CA GLN A 130 -12.79 12.40 -1.98
C GLN A 130 -11.27 12.62 -2.04
N LEU A 131 -10.79 13.69 -2.67
CA LEU A 131 -9.37 14.05 -2.63
C LEU A 131 -8.89 14.41 -1.20
N SER A 132 -9.74 15.04 -0.40
CA SER A 132 -9.42 15.34 1.00
C SER A 132 -9.29 14.06 1.82
N ILE A 133 -10.20 13.10 1.63
CA ILE A 133 -10.13 11.78 2.26
C ILE A 133 -8.85 11.04 1.83
N LEU A 134 -8.55 11.02 0.53
CA LEU A 134 -7.32 10.41 0.01
C LEU A 134 -6.08 10.98 0.72
N ARG A 135 -5.94 12.31 0.79
CA ARG A 135 -4.81 12.97 1.46
C ARG A 135 -4.68 12.58 2.93
N ARG A 136 -5.81 12.37 3.61
CA ARG A 136 -5.83 11.93 5.00
C ARG A 136 -5.36 10.48 5.15
N LEU A 137 -5.81 9.58 4.27
CA LEU A 137 -5.44 8.17 4.27
C LEU A 137 -3.99 7.94 3.80
N ALA A 138 -3.51 8.79 2.88
CA ALA A 138 -2.14 8.73 2.34
C ALA A 138 -1.13 9.54 3.17
N LYS A 139 -1.42 9.77 4.47
CA LYS A 139 -0.48 10.47 5.36
C LYS A 139 0.55 9.47 5.90
N TYR A 140 1.72 9.43 5.25
CA TYR A 140 2.87 8.61 5.66
C TYR A 140 4.18 9.39 5.42
N GLU A 141 5.23 8.98 6.12
CA GLU A 141 6.58 9.53 5.90
C GLU A 141 7.26 8.79 4.73
N PRO A 142 7.80 9.53 3.75
CA PRO A 142 8.49 8.91 2.63
C PRO A 142 9.82 8.29 3.08
N ALA A 143 10.08 7.05 2.65
CA ALA A 143 11.37 6.40 2.89
C ALA A 143 12.43 6.87 1.87
N ASP A 144 13.69 6.92 2.30
CA ASP A 144 14.82 7.16 1.38
C ASP A 144 15.11 5.94 0.51
N THR A 145 14.29 5.78 -0.54
CA THR A 145 14.43 4.68 -1.50
C THR A 145 15.73 4.74 -2.30
N ILE A 146 16.40 5.90 -2.37
CA ILE A 146 17.69 6.05 -3.08
C ILE A 146 18.79 5.33 -2.30
N SER A 147 18.94 5.64 -1.01
CA SER A 147 19.94 4.98 -0.16
C SER A 147 19.67 3.50 0.02
N ILE A 148 18.41 3.12 0.25
CA ILE A 148 17.99 1.72 0.37
C ILE A 148 18.29 0.95 -0.92
N GLY A 149 17.93 1.49 -2.08
CA GLY A 149 18.20 0.88 -3.38
C GLY A 149 19.69 0.68 -3.64
N ARG A 150 20.53 1.67 -3.28
CA ARG A 150 22.00 1.57 -3.37
C ARG A 150 22.55 0.49 -2.43
N GLN A 151 22.01 0.36 -1.22
CA GLN A 151 22.39 -0.68 -0.28
C GLN A 151 22.08 -2.07 -0.84
N ILE A 152 20.86 -2.28 -1.35
CA ILE A 152 20.43 -3.54 -1.98
C ILE A 152 21.36 -3.89 -3.16
N ALA A 153 21.61 -2.93 -4.05
CA ALA A 153 22.46 -3.13 -5.22
C ALA A 153 23.88 -3.55 -4.81
N ARG A 154 24.50 -2.85 -3.86
CA ARG A 154 25.84 -3.20 -3.36
C ARG A 154 25.90 -4.62 -2.79
N SER A 155 24.91 -5.04 -2.02
CA SER A 155 24.84 -6.38 -1.45
C SER A 155 24.73 -7.47 -2.54
N VAL A 156 23.89 -7.24 -3.55
CA VAL A 156 23.75 -8.19 -4.66
C VAL A 156 25.01 -8.27 -5.50
N MET A 157 25.65 -7.12 -5.79
CA MET A 157 26.89 -7.04 -6.56
C MET A 157 28.05 -7.74 -5.82
N ALA A 158 28.18 -7.53 -4.51
CA ALA A 158 29.21 -8.16 -3.69
C ALA A 158 29.04 -9.70 -3.62
N ALA A 159 27.81 -10.18 -3.58
CA ALA A 159 27.51 -11.60 -3.55
C ALA A 159 27.55 -12.27 -4.93
N GLY A 160 27.52 -11.51 -6.03
CA GLY A 160 27.43 -12.02 -7.40
C GLY A 160 26.17 -12.85 -7.70
N ARG A 161 25.20 -12.82 -6.80
CA ARG A 161 23.94 -13.58 -6.92
C ARG A 161 22.83 -12.93 -6.08
N TYR A 162 21.60 -13.34 -6.33
CA TYR A 162 20.45 -12.97 -5.49
C TYR A 162 20.64 -13.56 -4.09
N THR A 163 20.54 -12.69 -3.09
CA THR A 163 20.77 -13.03 -1.67
C THR A 163 19.51 -12.77 -0.86
N LEU A 164 18.80 -13.82 -0.50
CA LEU A 164 17.75 -13.83 0.51
C LEU A 164 17.94 -14.99 1.48
#